data_4b33590efbd11532713bdd22d888797c
#
_entry.id   4b33590efbd11532713bdd22d888797c
#
_cell.length_a   1.000
_cell.length_b   1.000
_cell.length_c   1.000
_cell.angle_alpha   90.00
_cell.angle_beta   90.00
_cell.angle_gamma   90.00
#
_symmetry.space_group_name_H-M   'P 1'
#
loop_
_entity.id
_entity.type
_entity.pdbx_description
1 polymer ?
#
loop_
_entity_poly.entity_id
_entity_poly.type
_entity_poly.pdbx_seq_one_letter_code
_entity_poly.pdbx_strand_id
1 'polypeptide(L)'
;MPDNPFKASVLALIKTSPVGLSEYDLIQRLQEHDAAFAFDGENPNLALFRKHFLVMNALYQLQTELFAQGMYLSISPLDIRLESVESSAVSALPTDNAAAPLRAYYLDWENFSQTSHADVEAMLNRFMERYLAIDERLEALQTLELSADAPWENIKQAYRRLAALHHPDKGGDPARFRAIRGAYEILMRCYGV
;
A
#
# COMPACT_ATOMS: atom_id res chain seq x y z
N MET A 1 1.02 -21.08 17.47
CA MET A 1 1.26 -19.65 17.13
C MET A 1 0.98 -18.85 18.39
N PRO A 2 1.83 -17.91 18.80
CA PRO A 2 1.54 -17.07 19.97
C PRO A 2 0.25 -16.26 19.74
N ASP A 3 -0.54 -16.17 20.80
CA ASP A 3 -1.79 -15.41 20.76
C ASP A 3 -1.50 -13.90 20.83
N ASN A 4 -2.24 -13.10 20.05
CA ASN A 4 -2.05 -11.66 20.05
C ASN A 4 -2.68 -11.05 21.31
N PRO A 5 -1.96 -10.26 22.14
CA PRO A 5 -2.47 -9.72 23.39
C PRO A 5 -3.65 -8.76 23.18
N PHE A 6 -3.76 -8.10 22.02
CA PHE A 6 -4.82 -7.15 21.70
C PHE A 6 -6.02 -7.75 20.98
N LYS A 7 -6.00 -9.06 20.69
CA LYS A 7 -7.06 -9.73 19.93
C LYS A 7 -8.45 -9.53 20.51
N ALA A 8 -8.60 -9.63 21.83
CA ALA A 8 -9.88 -9.43 22.51
C ALA A 8 -10.40 -7.99 22.37
N SER A 9 -9.50 -7.02 22.53
CA SER A 9 -9.83 -5.59 22.40
C SER A 9 -10.21 -5.24 20.96
N VAL A 10 -9.47 -5.75 19.98
CA VAL A 10 -9.80 -5.59 18.54
C VAL A 10 -11.17 -6.16 18.21
N LEU A 11 -11.47 -7.38 18.68
CA LEU A 11 -12.78 -8.00 18.47
C LEU A 11 -13.92 -7.19 19.10
N ALA A 12 -13.72 -6.66 20.31
CA ALA A 12 -14.73 -5.84 20.99
C ALA A 12 -15.03 -4.56 20.18
N LEU A 13 -13.99 -3.88 19.67
CA LEU A 13 -14.14 -2.67 18.86
C LEU A 13 -14.88 -2.94 17.55
N ILE A 14 -14.56 -4.04 16.86
CA ILE A 14 -15.25 -4.43 15.62
C ILE A 14 -16.73 -4.72 15.89
N LYS A 15 -17.07 -5.46 16.95
CA LYS A 15 -18.46 -5.79 17.30
C LYS A 15 -19.30 -4.57 17.65
N THR A 16 -18.67 -3.52 18.19
CA THR A 16 -19.39 -2.26 18.53
C THR A 16 -19.51 -1.30 17.34
N SER A 17 -18.98 -1.66 16.17
CA SER A 17 -18.95 -0.82 14.97
C SER A 17 -19.53 -1.56 13.75
N PRO A 18 -20.86 -1.72 13.68
CA PRO A 18 -21.51 -2.52 12.63
C PRO A 18 -21.34 -1.95 11.21
N VAL A 19 -21.00 -0.67 11.10
CA VAL A 19 -20.76 0.02 9.81
C VAL A 19 -19.36 -0.26 9.26
N GLY A 20 -18.50 -0.93 10.06
CA GLY A 20 -17.08 -1.12 9.78
C GLY A 20 -16.19 -0.05 10.44
N LEU A 21 -14.90 -0.32 10.47
CA LEU A 21 -13.85 0.56 10.97
C LEU A 21 -12.70 0.59 9.99
N SER A 22 -12.04 1.73 9.86
CA SER A 22 -10.73 1.75 9.22
C SER A 22 -9.66 1.18 10.15
N GLU A 23 -8.53 0.75 9.60
CA GLU A 23 -7.36 0.38 10.40
C GLU A 23 -6.90 1.54 11.31
N TYR A 24 -6.93 2.76 10.76
CA TYR A 24 -6.59 3.96 11.52
C TYR A 24 -7.49 4.14 12.75
N ASP A 25 -8.82 3.98 12.60
CA ASP A 25 -9.76 4.07 13.73
C ASP A 25 -9.48 2.99 14.78
N LEU A 26 -9.13 1.77 14.37
CA LEU A 26 -8.75 0.70 15.29
C LEU A 26 -7.50 1.07 16.09
N ILE A 27 -6.46 1.57 15.42
CA ILE A 27 -5.22 1.99 16.07
C ILE A 27 -5.50 3.11 17.07
N GLN A 28 -6.26 4.13 16.71
CA GLN A 28 -6.60 5.25 17.59
C GLN A 28 -7.36 4.78 18.82
N ARG A 29 -8.42 3.99 18.65
CA ARG A 29 -9.22 3.48 19.76
C ARG A 29 -8.43 2.54 20.68
N LEU A 30 -7.55 1.70 20.15
CA LEU A 30 -6.67 0.86 20.95
C LEU A 30 -5.71 1.70 21.80
N GLN A 31 -5.14 2.77 21.27
CA GLN A 31 -4.27 3.68 22.01
C GLN A 31 -4.99 4.39 23.15
N GLU A 32 -6.27 4.73 22.98
CA GLU A 32 -7.09 5.35 24.01
C GLU A 32 -7.44 4.39 25.15
N HIS A 33 -7.54 3.10 24.87
CA HIS A 33 -8.02 2.10 25.81
C HIS A 33 -6.92 1.23 26.43
N ASP A 34 -5.74 1.16 25.85
CA ASP A 34 -4.65 0.31 26.31
C ASP A 34 -3.28 1.01 26.20
N ALA A 35 -2.75 1.42 27.37
CA ALA A 35 -1.46 2.08 27.44
C ALA A 35 -0.29 1.21 26.90
N ALA A 36 -0.42 -0.13 26.95
CA ALA A 36 0.59 -1.03 26.39
C ALA A 36 0.67 -0.94 24.85
N PHE A 37 -0.37 -0.40 24.20
CA PHE A 37 -0.39 -0.21 22.76
C PHE A 37 0.25 1.13 22.32
N ALA A 38 0.70 1.99 23.24
CA ALA A 38 1.21 3.33 22.92
C ALA A 38 2.61 3.30 22.29
N PHE A 39 3.49 2.36 22.69
CA PHE A 39 4.90 2.29 22.28
C PHE A 39 5.67 3.60 22.56
N ASP A 40 5.42 4.18 23.73
CA ASP A 40 6.05 5.44 24.15
C ASP A 40 7.57 5.31 24.25
N GLY A 41 8.28 6.32 23.76
CA GLY A 41 9.75 6.36 23.78
C GLY A 41 10.42 5.66 22.62
N GLU A 42 9.69 5.03 21.69
CA GLU A 42 10.24 4.47 20.47
C GLU A 42 10.33 5.51 19.34
N ASN A 43 11.11 5.17 18.31
CA ASN A 43 11.06 5.94 17.06
C ASN A 43 9.64 5.94 16.49
N PRO A 44 9.07 7.09 16.09
CA PRO A 44 7.69 7.19 15.62
C PRO A 44 7.33 6.24 14.47
N ASN A 45 8.25 6.04 13.52
CA ASN A 45 8.03 5.14 12.38
C ASN A 45 8.01 3.67 12.82
N LEU A 46 8.90 3.29 13.74
CA LEU A 46 8.93 1.93 14.30
C LEU A 46 7.69 1.67 15.17
N ALA A 47 7.29 2.63 15.99
CA ALA A 47 6.07 2.55 16.78
C ALA A 47 4.83 2.37 15.89
N LEU A 48 4.73 3.15 14.80
CA LEU A 48 3.65 3.02 13.83
C LEU A 48 3.65 1.64 13.17
N PHE A 49 4.81 1.15 12.73
CA PHE A 49 4.95 -0.20 12.18
C PHE A 49 4.47 -1.26 13.16
N ARG A 50 4.87 -1.18 14.43
CA ARG A 50 4.48 -2.14 15.48
C ARG A 50 2.98 -2.14 15.74
N LYS A 51 2.36 -0.95 15.83
CA LYS A 51 0.90 -0.81 15.98
C LYS A 51 0.15 -1.44 14.81
N HIS A 52 0.56 -1.11 13.60
CA HIS A 52 0.02 -1.69 12.38
C HIS A 52 0.17 -3.21 12.37
N PHE A 53 1.38 -3.73 12.66
CA PHE A 53 1.62 -5.17 12.69
C PHE A 53 0.72 -5.88 13.70
N LEU A 54 0.60 -5.36 14.93
CA LEU A 54 -0.23 -5.97 15.97
C LEU A 54 -1.71 -5.97 15.61
N VAL A 55 -2.22 -4.89 15.01
CA VAL A 55 -3.60 -4.85 14.53
C VAL A 55 -3.81 -5.89 13.44
N MET A 56 -2.98 -5.92 12.43
CA MET A 56 -3.10 -6.87 11.32
C MET A 56 -2.94 -8.34 11.77
N ASN A 57 -2.00 -8.60 12.68
CA ASN A 57 -1.84 -9.93 13.28
C ASN A 57 -3.09 -10.37 14.04
N ALA A 58 -3.68 -9.48 14.87
CA ALA A 58 -4.92 -9.76 15.57
C ALA A 58 -6.08 -10.04 14.61
N LEU A 59 -6.22 -9.22 13.55
CA LEU A 59 -7.26 -9.38 12.53
C LEU A 59 -7.16 -10.72 11.81
N TYR A 60 -5.96 -11.14 11.40
CA TYR A 60 -5.78 -12.43 10.72
C TYR A 60 -5.96 -13.63 11.63
N GLN A 61 -5.63 -13.53 12.94
CA GLN A 61 -5.97 -14.56 13.92
C GLN A 61 -7.48 -14.66 14.10
N LEU A 62 -8.16 -13.52 14.33
CA LEU A 62 -9.63 -13.44 14.47
C LEU A 62 -10.34 -13.94 13.21
N GLN A 63 -9.85 -13.62 12.02
CA GLN A 63 -10.45 -14.07 10.76
C GLN A 63 -10.52 -15.61 10.71
N THR A 64 -9.46 -16.29 11.17
CA THR A 64 -9.44 -17.76 11.22
C THR A 64 -10.44 -18.30 12.24
N GLU A 65 -10.46 -17.74 13.44
CA GLU A 65 -11.31 -18.20 14.54
C GLU A 65 -12.81 -17.95 14.25
N LEU A 66 -13.13 -16.77 13.72
CA LEU A 66 -14.50 -16.37 13.40
C LEU A 66 -15.05 -17.14 12.20
N PHE A 67 -14.22 -17.44 11.22
CA PHE A 67 -14.64 -18.24 10.07
C PHE A 67 -15.08 -19.65 10.48
N ALA A 68 -14.40 -20.26 11.43
CA ALA A 68 -14.80 -21.53 12.02
C ALA A 68 -16.14 -21.46 12.78
N GLN A 69 -16.58 -20.25 13.15
CA GLN A 69 -17.87 -19.97 13.82
C GLN A 69 -18.95 -19.50 12.84
N GLY A 70 -18.72 -19.58 11.53
CA GLY A 70 -19.67 -19.14 10.50
C GLY A 70 -19.72 -17.62 10.28
N MET A 71 -18.69 -16.90 10.73
CA MET A 71 -18.56 -15.45 10.54
C MET A 71 -17.32 -15.13 9.71
N TYR A 72 -17.43 -14.17 8.80
CA TYR A 72 -16.33 -13.71 7.97
C TYR A 72 -15.89 -12.32 8.39
N LEU A 73 -14.62 -12.17 8.71
CA LEU A 73 -13.98 -10.87 8.97
C LEU A 73 -13.38 -10.35 7.66
N SER A 74 -14.04 -9.36 7.07
CA SER A 74 -13.51 -8.61 5.92
C SER A 74 -12.41 -7.66 6.41
N ILE A 75 -11.24 -7.71 5.79
CA ILE A 75 -10.07 -6.91 6.16
C ILE A 75 -9.63 -6.09 4.97
N SER A 76 -9.85 -4.78 5.05
CA SER A 76 -9.35 -3.77 4.12
C SER A 76 -8.83 -2.57 4.94
N PRO A 77 -7.83 -1.82 4.48
CA PRO A 77 -7.31 -0.67 5.21
C PRO A 77 -8.36 0.37 5.61
N LEU A 78 -9.38 0.53 4.79
CA LEU A 78 -10.45 1.53 4.99
C LEU A 78 -11.75 0.93 5.55
N ASP A 79 -11.86 -0.41 5.59
CA ASP A 79 -13.12 -1.05 5.94
C ASP A 79 -12.87 -2.46 6.51
N ILE A 80 -12.96 -2.55 7.82
CA ILE A 80 -12.84 -3.79 8.59
C ILE A 80 -14.20 -4.04 9.21
N ARG A 81 -14.87 -5.12 8.80
CA ARG A 81 -16.21 -5.45 9.29
C ARG A 81 -16.43 -6.95 9.42
N LEU A 82 -17.37 -7.29 10.28
CA LEU A 82 -17.80 -8.65 10.52
C LEU A 82 -19.10 -8.92 9.75
N GLU A 83 -19.10 -9.98 8.96
CA GLU A 83 -20.23 -10.41 8.13
C GLU A 83 -20.57 -11.87 8.44
N SER A 84 -21.81 -12.29 8.17
CA SER A 84 -22.16 -13.71 8.14
C SER A 84 -21.53 -14.36 6.90
N VAL A 85 -21.00 -15.58 7.02
CA VAL A 85 -20.48 -16.33 5.86
C VAL A 85 -21.58 -16.56 4.81
N GLU A 86 -22.82 -16.72 5.22
CA GLU A 86 -23.97 -16.88 4.30
C GLU A 86 -24.25 -15.62 3.47
N SER A 87 -23.95 -14.44 3.99
CA SER A 87 -24.11 -13.15 3.29
C SER A 87 -22.86 -12.72 2.54
N SER A 88 -21.70 -13.32 2.83
CA SER A 88 -20.45 -13.04 2.15
C SER A 88 -20.31 -13.93 0.90
N ALA A 89 -19.69 -13.39 -0.16
CA ALA A 89 -19.34 -14.16 -1.35
C ALA A 89 -18.13 -15.12 -1.11
N VAL A 90 -17.72 -15.31 0.14
CA VAL A 90 -16.51 -16.02 0.53
C VAL A 90 -16.85 -17.42 1.02
N SER A 91 -16.51 -18.43 0.24
CA SER A 91 -16.69 -19.85 0.60
C SER A 91 -15.50 -20.48 1.33
N ALA A 92 -14.35 -19.81 1.37
CA ALA A 92 -13.14 -20.25 2.06
C ALA A 92 -12.25 -19.05 2.45
N LEU A 93 -11.42 -19.23 3.46
CA LEU A 93 -10.38 -18.23 3.78
C LEU A 93 -9.40 -18.09 2.61
N PRO A 94 -8.83 -16.88 2.40
CA PRO A 94 -7.87 -16.65 1.34
C PRO A 94 -6.54 -17.40 1.63
N THR A 95 -6.44 -18.62 1.16
CA THR A 95 -5.22 -19.46 1.30
C THR A 95 -4.33 -19.41 0.04
N ASP A 96 -4.93 -19.16 -1.13
CA ASP A 96 -4.25 -19.25 -2.43
C ASP A 96 -4.44 -18.01 -3.33
N ASN A 97 -4.83 -16.88 -2.77
CA ASN A 97 -5.03 -15.63 -3.51
C ASN A 97 -3.96 -14.57 -3.19
N ALA A 98 -4.08 -13.40 -3.79
CA ALA A 98 -3.15 -12.27 -3.58
C ALA A 98 -3.02 -11.82 -2.11
N ALA A 99 -3.97 -12.15 -1.24
CA ALA A 99 -3.92 -11.85 0.19
C ALA A 99 -3.13 -12.87 1.03
N ALA A 100 -2.87 -14.07 0.50
CA ALA A 100 -2.19 -15.12 1.23
C ALA A 100 -0.75 -14.75 1.68
N PRO A 101 0.10 -14.13 0.85
CA PRO A 101 1.43 -13.70 1.28
C PRO A 101 1.38 -12.65 2.40
N LEU A 102 0.42 -11.71 2.31
CA LEU A 102 0.25 -10.67 3.31
C LEU A 102 -0.20 -11.26 4.66
N ARG A 103 -1.14 -12.18 4.60
CA ARG A 103 -1.60 -12.93 5.77
C ARG A 103 -0.47 -13.72 6.43
N ALA A 104 0.34 -14.44 5.65
CA ALA A 104 1.48 -15.19 6.15
C ALA A 104 2.51 -14.27 6.83
N TYR A 105 2.78 -13.11 6.24
CA TYR A 105 3.67 -12.11 6.80
C TYR A 105 3.24 -11.63 8.19
N TYR A 106 1.98 -11.24 8.37
CA TYR A 106 1.49 -10.74 9.66
C TYR A 106 1.26 -11.84 10.70
N LEU A 107 1.07 -13.08 10.31
CA LEU A 107 0.98 -14.20 11.25
C LEU A 107 2.35 -14.66 11.77
N ASP A 108 3.43 -14.29 11.10
CA ASP A 108 4.79 -14.63 11.53
C ASP A 108 5.34 -13.56 12.49
N TRP A 109 5.44 -13.91 13.77
CA TRP A 109 5.96 -13.05 14.83
C TRP A 109 7.45 -12.69 14.67
N GLU A 110 8.20 -13.43 13.87
CA GLU A 110 9.59 -13.08 13.57
C GLU A 110 9.66 -11.73 12.86
N ASN A 111 8.73 -11.45 11.96
CA ASN A 111 8.63 -10.15 11.28
C ASN A 111 8.39 -8.98 12.26
N PHE A 112 7.67 -9.21 13.36
CA PHE A 112 7.51 -8.22 14.41
C PHE A 112 8.79 -7.99 15.21
N SER A 113 9.46 -9.06 15.62
CA SER A 113 10.60 -9.01 16.54
C SER A 113 11.90 -8.59 15.85
N GLN A 114 12.08 -8.97 14.59
CA GLN A 114 13.31 -8.73 13.84
C GLN A 114 13.31 -7.39 13.09
N THR A 115 12.15 -6.79 12.84
CA THR A 115 12.08 -5.50 12.13
C THR A 115 12.64 -4.38 12.99
N SER A 116 13.76 -3.82 12.56
CA SER A 116 14.43 -2.69 13.17
C SER A 116 13.92 -1.36 12.63
N HIS A 117 14.30 -0.25 13.30
CA HIS A 117 14.07 1.10 12.78
C HIS A 117 14.65 1.30 11.37
N ALA A 118 15.87 0.80 11.13
CA ALA A 118 16.51 0.91 9.82
C ALA A 118 15.75 0.18 8.72
N ASP A 119 15.12 -0.97 9.04
CA ASP A 119 14.28 -1.70 8.09
C ASP A 119 13.01 -0.92 7.73
N VAL A 120 12.38 -0.30 8.73
CA VAL A 120 11.20 0.56 8.50
C VAL A 120 11.56 1.78 7.66
N GLU A 121 12.67 2.44 7.94
CA GLU A 121 13.17 3.55 7.10
C GLU A 121 13.44 3.09 5.66
N ALA A 122 14.08 1.94 5.48
CA ALA A 122 14.32 1.38 4.15
C ALA A 122 13.01 1.04 3.40
N MET A 123 11.97 0.58 4.10
CA MET A 123 10.64 0.37 3.52
C MET A 123 10.01 1.68 3.08
N LEU A 124 10.04 2.72 3.91
CA LEU A 124 9.51 4.05 3.60
C LEU A 124 10.26 4.69 2.43
N ASN A 125 11.58 4.63 2.42
CA ASN A 125 12.39 5.18 1.33
C ASN A 125 12.07 4.49 0.00
N ARG A 126 11.97 3.16 -0.02
CA ARG A 126 11.56 2.40 -1.22
C ARG A 126 10.15 2.74 -1.69
N PHE A 127 9.23 2.99 -0.75
CA PHE A 127 7.89 3.45 -1.08
C PHE A 127 7.92 4.84 -1.72
N MET A 128 8.66 5.79 -1.12
CA MET A 128 8.81 7.14 -1.64
C MET A 128 9.48 7.17 -3.01
N GLU A 129 10.55 6.39 -3.20
CA GLU A 129 11.21 6.25 -4.51
C GLU A 129 10.24 5.76 -5.59
N ARG A 130 9.42 4.74 -5.28
CA ARG A 130 8.40 4.25 -6.21
C ARG A 130 7.31 5.28 -6.50
N TYR A 131 6.87 6.00 -5.48
CA TYR A 131 5.87 7.04 -5.62
C TYR A 131 6.36 8.17 -6.52
N LEU A 132 7.58 8.67 -6.26
CA LEU A 132 8.21 9.70 -7.06
C LEU A 132 8.44 9.24 -8.52
N ALA A 133 8.86 7.99 -8.72
CA ALA A 133 9.04 7.44 -10.06
C ALA A 133 7.71 7.33 -10.84
N ILE A 134 6.58 7.07 -10.15
CA ILE A 134 5.25 7.08 -10.78
C ILE A 134 4.86 8.50 -11.19
N ASP A 135 5.11 9.48 -10.32
CA ASP A 135 4.79 10.89 -10.56
C ASP A 135 5.61 11.45 -11.72
N GLU A 136 6.93 11.24 -11.72
CA GLU A 136 7.82 11.59 -12.83
C GLU A 136 7.39 10.96 -14.16
N ARG A 137 6.96 9.69 -14.13
CA ARG A 137 6.46 8.99 -15.31
C ARG A 137 5.19 9.65 -15.86
N LEU A 138 4.25 10.00 -14.98
CA LEU A 138 2.99 10.65 -15.38
C LEU A 138 3.25 12.03 -15.98
N GLU A 139 4.10 12.85 -15.36
CA GLU A 139 4.50 14.16 -15.88
C GLU A 139 5.21 14.03 -17.25
N ALA A 140 6.07 13.03 -17.42
CA ALA A 140 6.75 12.77 -18.67
C ALA A 140 5.77 12.37 -19.78
N LEU A 141 4.77 11.53 -19.48
CA LEU A 141 3.71 11.18 -20.43
C LEU A 141 2.86 12.40 -20.81
N GLN A 142 2.49 13.24 -19.85
CA GLN A 142 1.77 14.49 -20.10
C GLN A 142 2.60 15.45 -20.98
N THR A 143 3.91 15.54 -20.76
CA THR A 143 4.82 16.34 -21.57
C THR A 143 4.85 15.88 -23.04
N LEU A 144 4.72 14.57 -23.26
CA LEU A 144 4.58 13.98 -24.59
C LEU A 144 3.14 13.93 -25.14
N GLU A 145 2.17 14.54 -24.42
CA GLU A 145 0.74 14.58 -24.79
C GLU A 145 0.11 13.19 -24.88
N LEU A 146 0.49 12.28 -23.96
CA LEU A 146 0.05 10.89 -23.90
C LEU A 146 -0.75 10.59 -22.64
N SER A 147 -1.61 9.58 -22.73
CA SER A 147 -2.33 9.01 -21.58
C SER A 147 -1.42 8.17 -20.67
N ALA A 148 -1.84 7.95 -19.41
CA ALA A 148 -1.06 7.23 -18.40
C ALA A 148 -0.76 5.75 -18.77
N ASP A 149 -1.57 5.16 -19.62
CA ASP A 149 -1.48 3.77 -20.11
C ASP A 149 -0.81 3.63 -21.48
N ALA A 150 -0.23 4.71 -22.01
CA ALA A 150 0.36 4.72 -23.34
C ALA A 150 1.45 3.64 -23.49
N PRO A 151 1.35 2.77 -24.53
CA PRO A 151 2.37 1.76 -24.80
C PRO A 151 3.66 2.40 -25.34
N TRP A 152 4.77 1.70 -25.18
CA TRP A 152 6.10 2.19 -25.58
C TRP A 152 6.18 2.66 -27.04
N GLU A 153 5.47 2.00 -27.94
CA GLU A 153 5.46 2.40 -29.36
C GLU A 153 4.87 3.80 -29.55
N ASN A 154 3.80 4.13 -28.81
CA ASN A 154 3.18 5.47 -28.86
C ASN A 154 4.11 6.52 -28.29
N ILE A 155 4.87 6.20 -27.23
CA ILE A 155 5.88 7.09 -26.64
C ILE A 155 6.95 7.45 -27.66
N LYS A 156 7.49 6.45 -28.39
CA LYS A 156 8.47 6.68 -29.46
C LYS A 156 7.92 7.56 -30.60
N GLN A 157 6.69 7.33 -30.99
CA GLN A 157 6.03 8.10 -32.03
C GLN A 157 5.80 9.54 -31.64
N ALA A 158 5.26 9.76 -30.43
CA ALA A 158 5.03 11.09 -29.87
C ALA A 158 6.34 11.87 -29.73
N TYR A 159 7.38 11.24 -29.18
CA TYR A 159 8.70 11.86 -29.09
C TYR A 159 9.22 12.32 -30.46
N ARG A 160 9.21 11.43 -31.48
CA ARG A 160 9.68 11.76 -32.81
C ARG A 160 8.91 12.93 -33.44
N ARG A 161 7.59 12.92 -33.29
CA ARG A 161 6.70 13.99 -33.79
C ARG A 161 7.01 15.32 -33.11
N LEU A 162 7.02 15.34 -31.77
CA LEU A 162 7.20 16.57 -30.98
C LEU A 162 8.63 17.12 -31.10
N ALA A 163 9.64 16.24 -31.08
CA ALA A 163 11.03 16.65 -31.27
C ALA A 163 11.27 17.26 -32.67
N ALA A 164 10.64 16.72 -33.72
CA ALA A 164 10.73 17.30 -35.03
C ALA A 164 10.03 18.65 -35.19
N LEU A 165 8.90 18.82 -34.47
CA LEU A 165 8.12 20.06 -34.42
C LEU A 165 8.86 21.21 -33.72
N HIS A 166 9.50 20.89 -32.58
CA HIS A 166 10.16 21.88 -31.71
C HIS A 166 11.68 21.93 -31.89
N HIS A 167 12.21 21.32 -33.00
CA HIS A 167 13.65 21.30 -33.24
C HIS A 167 14.20 22.72 -33.45
N PRO A 168 15.30 23.09 -32.75
CA PRO A 168 15.87 24.44 -32.84
C PRO A 168 16.24 24.85 -34.25
N ASP A 169 16.84 23.93 -35.06
CA ASP A 169 17.25 24.21 -36.43
C ASP A 169 16.08 24.43 -37.40
N LYS A 170 14.85 24.10 -36.97
CA LYS A 170 13.62 24.33 -37.72
C LYS A 170 12.81 25.52 -37.19
N GLY A 171 13.40 26.33 -36.34
CA GLY A 171 12.72 27.48 -35.73
C GLY A 171 11.76 27.11 -34.60
N GLY A 172 11.85 25.90 -34.05
CA GLY A 172 11.06 25.44 -32.90
C GLY A 172 11.50 26.05 -31.59
N ASP A 173 10.72 25.82 -30.53
CA ASP A 173 10.99 26.31 -29.17
C ASP A 173 12.06 25.43 -28.47
N PRO A 174 13.26 25.98 -28.17
CA PRO A 174 14.33 25.22 -27.51
C PRO A 174 14.00 24.76 -26.09
N ALA A 175 13.12 25.50 -25.35
CA ALA A 175 12.71 25.08 -24.01
C ALA A 175 11.77 23.88 -24.07
N ARG A 176 10.81 23.91 -25.00
CA ARG A 176 9.89 22.78 -25.26
C ARG A 176 10.65 21.57 -25.77
N PHE A 177 11.61 21.75 -26.65
CA PHE A 177 12.45 20.64 -27.14
C PHE A 177 13.22 19.94 -26.01
N ARG A 178 13.79 20.71 -25.07
CA ARG A 178 14.50 20.16 -23.90
C ARG A 178 13.54 19.39 -22.98
N ALA A 179 12.35 19.92 -22.73
CA ALA A 179 11.33 19.26 -21.93
C ALA A 179 10.90 17.91 -22.56
N ILE A 180 10.62 17.90 -23.87
CA ILE A 180 10.26 16.69 -24.64
C ILE A 180 11.37 15.63 -24.56
N ARG A 181 12.63 16.05 -24.70
CA ARG A 181 13.79 15.14 -24.61
C ARG A 181 13.93 14.57 -23.18
N GLY A 182 13.85 15.42 -22.16
CA GLY A 182 13.91 14.99 -20.76
C GLY A 182 12.80 14.01 -20.40
N ALA A 183 11.57 14.29 -20.84
CA ALA A 183 10.44 13.38 -20.67
C ALA A 183 10.68 12.01 -21.32
N TYR A 184 11.23 11.98 -22.53
CA TYR A 184 11.54 10.73 -23.21
C TYR A 184 12.62 9.94 -22.47
N GLU A 185 13.69 10.60 -21.95
CA GLU A 185 14.77 9.96 -21.18
C GLU A 185 14.25 9.36 -19.86
N ILE A 186 13.28 10.02 -19.19
CA ILE A 186 12.60 9.48 -18.00
C ILE A 186 11.83 8.21 -18.38
N LEU A 187 11.04 8.26 -19.45
CA LEU A 187 10.23 7.13 -19.91
C LEU A 187 11.09 5.95 -20.35
N MET A 188 12.23 6.18 -21.02
CA MET A 188 13.18 5.11 -21.36
C MET A 188 13.63 4.35 -20.10
N ARG A 189 14.00 5.05 -19.03
CA ARG A 189 14.37 4.45 -17.74
C ARG A 189 13.23 3.64 -17.12
N CYS A 190 12.00 4.16 -17.18
CA CYS A 190 10.81 3.49 -16.62
C CYS A 190 10.46 2.19 -17.35
N TYR A 191 10.72 2.11 -18.65
CA TYR A 191 10.44 0.94 -19.51
C TYR A 191 11.64 -0.02 -19.66
N GLY A 192 12.78 0.32 -19.07
CA GLY A 192 13.98 -0.53 -19.08
C GLY A 192 14.62 -0.68 -20.47
N VAL A 193 14.56 0.34 -21.30
CA VAL A 193 15.06 0.38 -22.68
C VAL A 193 16.09 1.49 -22.88
#